data_948c2555733182a84c26fc58298ed310
#
_entry.id   948c2555733182a84c26fc58298ed310
#
_cell.length_a   1.000
_cell.length_b   1.000
_cell.length_c   1.000
_cell.angle_alpha   90.00
_cell.angle_beta   90.00
_cell.angle_gamma   90.00
#
_symmetry.space_group_name_H-M   'P 1'
#
loop_
_entity.id
_entity.type
_entity.pdbx_description
1 polymer ?
#
loop_
_entity_poly.entity_id
_entity_poly.type
_entity_poly.pdbx_seq_one_letter_code
_entity_poly.pdbx_strand_id
1 'polypeptide(L)'
;MKIAFLTAGGIAPCLSSSIGALIEQYATLKPEAELIGYLNGYRGLLLGKSIKFPESAKNNFSVLYEFGGSPIGNSRVKLTNVKDCVERGYVKEGEDPLKVAAEQLKKDNVDILHTIGGDDTNTMAAQLSNYLKENNYDLTVVGLPKTVDNDVYPLVQTLGAWTAAEQGAIFFENIVNENTTSTRQLIIHEVMGRNCGYLTAQTALEYNNSCL
;
A
#
# COMPACT_ATOMS: atom_id res chain seq x y z
N MET A 1 -2.38 -23.18 5.59
CA MET A 1 -2.98 -21.85 5.33
C MET A 1 -2.01 -21.04 4.51
N LYS A 2 -2.50 -20.40 3.44
CA LYS A 2 -1.69 -19.54 2.57
C LYS A 2 -2.20 -18.10 2.62
N ILE A 3 -1.30 -17.17 2.89
CA ILE A 3 -1.58 -15.75 3.09
C ILE A 3 -0.84 -14.97 2.02
N ALA A 4 -1.57 -14.14 1.30
CA ALA A 4 -1.04 -13.34 0.21
C ALA A 4 -1.02 -11.86 0.57
N PHE A 5 0.03 -11.17 0.13
CA PHE A 5 0.16 -9.71 0.23
C PHE A 5 0.23 -9.10 -1.16
N LEU A 6 -0.35 -7.92 -1.33
CA LEU A 6 -0.09 -7.06 -2.46
C LEU A 6 -0.08 -5.58 -2.05
N THR A 7 0.76 -4.79 -2.72
CA THR A 7 0.82 -3.34 -2.55
C THR A 7 0.42 -2.67 -3.85
N ALA A 8 -0.49 -1.69 -3.77
CA ALA A 8 -1.02 -0.99 -4.94
C ALA A 8 -1.33 0.48 -4.65
N GLY A 9 -1.59 1.24 -5.71
CA GLY A 9 -1.92 2.67 -5.61
C GLY A 9 -0.69 3.57 -5.58
N GLY A 10 -0.79 4.71 -4.90
CA GLY A 10 0.30 5.66 -4.73
C GLY A 10 1.43 5.15 -3.84
N ILE A 11 2.58 5.78 -3.92
CA ILE A 11 3.71 5.48 -3.05
C ILE A 11 3.49 6.17 -1.69
N ALA A 12 3.82 5.47 -0.61
CA ALA A 12 3.92 6.04 0.74
C ALA A 12 5.07 5.36 1.50
N PRO A 13 5.70 6.04 2.46
CA PRO A 13 6.92 5.55 3.13
C PRO A 13 6.63 4.49 4.22
N CYS A 14 5.71 3.56 3.97
CA CYS A 14 5.28 2.57 4.95
C CYS A 14 5.00 1.19 4.35
N LEU A 15 5.22 1.01 3.04
CA LEU A 15 4.84 -0.25 2.37
C LEU A 15 5.65 -1.43 2.87
N SER A 16 6.96 -1.26 3.00
CA SER A 16 7.86 -2.30 3.50
C SER A 16 7.55 -2.64 4.96
N SER A 17 7.44 -1.65 5.83
CA SER A 17 7.14 -1.85 7.25
C SER A 17 5.75 -2.46 7.47
N SER A 18 4.75 -2.12 6.64
CA SER A 18 3.44 -2.78 6.70
C SER A 18 3.53 -4.29 6.40
N ILE A 19 4.33 -4.68 5.40
CA ILE A 19 4.58 -6.09 5.10
C ILE A 19 5.37 -6.74 6.23
N GLY A 20 6.39 -6.05 6.76
CA GLY A 20 7.18 -6.53 7.90
C GLY A 20 6.30 -6.84 9.12
N ALA A 21 5.41 -5.91 9.48
CA ALA A 21 4.47 -6.08 10.59
C ALA A 21 3.49 -7.25 10.38
N LEU A 22 3.00 -7.43 9.15
CA LEU A 22 2.16 -8.59 8.83
C LEU A 22 2.94 -9.91 8.96
N ILE A 23 4.18 -9.96 8.46
CA ILE A 23 5.04 -11.15 8.59
C ILE A 23 5.30 -11.46 10.07
N GLU A 24 5.62 -10.45 10.89
CA GLU A 24 5.82 -10.58 12.34
C GLU A 24 4.61 -11.18 13.03
N GLN A 25 3.43 -10.63 12.76
CA GLN A 25 2.19 -11.13 13.36
C GLN A 25 1.89 -12.57 12.94
N TYR A 26 2.06 -12.90 11.67
CA TYR A 26 1.84 -14.27 11.19
C TYR A 26 2.92 -15.25 11.67
N ALA A 27 4.16 -14.81 11.84
CA ALA A 27 5.21 -15.63 12.46
C ALA A 27 4.85 -16.06 13.90
N THR A 28 4.11 -15.19 14.61
CA THR A 28 3.65 -15.47 15.99
C THR A 28 2.32 -16.26 16.01
N LEU A 29 1.32 -15.80 15.25
CA LEU A 29 -0.05 -16.33 15.33
C LEU A 29 -0.26 -17.60 14.51
N LYS A 30 0.47 -17.77 13.42
CA LYS A 30 0.35 -18.87 12.45
C LYS A 30 1.70 -19.19 11.83
N PRO A 31 2.68 -19.68 12.62
CA PRO A 31 4.05 -19.93 12.17
C PRO A 31 4.14 -20.90 10.98
N GLU A 32 3.18 -21.82 10.86
CA GLU A 32 3.08 -22.78 9.76
C GLU A 32 2.50 -22.21 8.46
N ALA A 33 2.00 -20.95 8.47
CA ALA A 33 1.40 -20.37 7.29
C ALA A 33 2.45 -20.08 6.20
N GLU A 34 2.10 -20.39 4.95
CA GLU A 34 2.85 -19.98 3.79
C GLU A 34 2.51 -18.52 3.45
N LEU A 35 3.54 -17.68 3.35
CA LEU A 35 3.40 -16.27 3.02
C LEU A 35 3.88 -16.03 1.59
N ILE A 36 3.04 -15.43 0.77
CA ILE A 36 3.37 -15.05 -0.62
C ILE A 36 3.11 -13.56 -0.87
N GLY A 37 3.83 -12.98 -1.83
CA GLY A 37 3.61 -11.62 -2.28
C GLY A 37 3.36 -11.57 -3.78
N TYR A 38 2.24 -10.98 -4.23
CA TYR A 38 2.01 -10.73 -5.65
C TYR A 38 2.86 -9.55 -6.13
N LEU A 39 3.71 -9.79 -7.13
CA LEU A 39 4.66 -8.80 -7.62
C LEU A 39 3.96 -7.65 -8.36
N ASN A 40 4.25 -6.42 -7.95
CA ASN A 40 3.63 -5.22 -8.52
C ASN A 40 2.10 -5.18 -8.36
N GLY A 41 1.60 -5.61 -7.20
CA GLY A 41 0.19 -5.47 -6.84
C GLY A 41 -0.77 -6.28 -7.71
N TYR A 42 -1.89 -5.68 -8.12
CA TYR A 42 -2.88 -6.33 -8.96
C TYR A 42 -2.34 -6.81 -10.31
N ARG A 43 -1.27 -6.17 -10.82
CA ARG A 43 -0.59 -6.67 -12.03
C ARG A 43 -0.07 -8.08 -11.84
N GLY A 44 0.61 -8.33 -10.72
CA GLY A 44 1.14 -9.66 -10.43
C GLY A 44 0.05 -10.68 -10.20
N LEU A 45 -1.03 -10.29 -9.54
CA LEU A 45 -2.19 -11.14 -9.33
C LEU A 45 -2.81 -11.57 -10.67
N LEU A 46 -3.06 -10.62 -11.60
CA LEU A 46 -3.61 -10.93 -12.94
C LEU A 46 -2.70 -11.84 -13.76
N LEU A 47 -1.38 -11.69 -13.62
CA LEU A 47 -0.39 -12.46 -14.38
C LEU A 47 0.05 -13.76 -13.66
N GLY A 48 -0.47 -14.05 -12.47
CA GLY A 48 -0.05 -15.18 -11.65
C GLY A 48 1.43 -15.09 -11.21
N LYS A 49 1.96 -13.86 -11.06
CA LYS A 49 3.35 -13.61 -10.66
C LYS A 49 3.44 -13.30 -9.18
N SER A 50 3.93 -14.25 -8.41
CA SER A 50 4.15 -14.11 -6.97
C SER A 50 5.53 -14.61 -6.57
N ILE A 51 5.97 -14.20 -5.39
CA ILE A 51 7.12 -14.77 -4.69
C ILE A 51 6.65 -15.39 -3.39
N LYS A 52 7.31 -16.45 -2.98
CA LYS A 52 7.17 -17.00 -1.63
C LYS A 52 8.19 -16.31 -0.72
N PHE A 53 7.72 -15.80 0.42
CA PHE A 53 8.64 -15.32 1.44
C PHE A 53 9.39 -16.50 2.05
N PRO A 54 10.73 -16.46 2.15
CA PRO A 54 11.49 -17.54 2.76
C PRO A 54 11.17 -17.63 4.26
N GLU A 55 11.34 -18.82 4.85
CA GLU A 55 11.14 -19.00 6.30
C GLU A 55 12.02 -18.06 7.14
N SER A 56 13.23 -17.71 6.62
CA SER A 56 14.09 -16.74 7.26
C SER A 56 13.47 -15.35 7.38
N ALA A 57 12.50 -14.97 6.54
CA ALA A 57 11.80 -13.70 6.63
C ALA A 57 10.99 -13.58 7.93
N LYS A 58 10.47 -14.70 8.45
CA LYS A 58 9.74 -14.74 9.73
C LYS A 58 10.63 -14.41 10.92
N ASN A 59 11.94 -14.61 10.80
CA ASN A 59 12.93 -14.31 11.84
C ASN A 59 13.63 -12.97 11.62
N ASN A 60 13.60 -12.43 10.38
CA ASN A 60 14.32 -11.23 9.99
C ASN A 60 13.39 -10.14 9.43
N PHE A 61 12.11 -10.16 9.80
CA PHE A 61 11.12 -9.17 9.32
C PHE A 61 11.48 -7.73 9.67
N SER A 62 12.24 -7.51 10.75
CA SER A 62 12.68 -6.19 11.20
C SER A 62 13.47 -5.40 10.14
N VAL A 63 14.17 -6.10 9.24
CA VAL A 63 14.86 -5.47 8.10
C VAL A 63 13.87 -4.67 7.24
N LEU A 64 12.60 -5.10 7.14
CA LEU A 64 11.58 -4.42 6.37
C LEU A 64 11.13 -3.09 7.00
N TYR A 65 11.42 -2.84 8.26
CA TYR A 65 11.13 -1.57 8.93
C TYR A 65 12.08 -0.44 8.53
N GLU A 66 13.27 -0.80 8.03
CA GLU A 66 14.31 0.16 7.63
C GLU A 66 14.13 0.69 6.19
N PHE A 67 13.17 0.16 5.44
CA PHE A 67 12.95 0.54 4.04
C PHE A 67 11.58 1.18 3.82
N GLY A 68 11.52 2.24 3.00
CA GLY A 68 10.28 2.95 2.70
C GLY A 68 9.47 2.36 1.55
N GLY A 69 10.10 1.69 0.59
CA GLY A 69 9.44 1.14 -0.60
C GLY A 69 8.67 -0.15 -0.35
N SER A 70 8.28 -0.83 -1.43
CA SER A 70 7.64 -2.16 -1.34
C SER A 70 8.62 -3.26 -1.77
N PRO A 71 8.88 -4.28 -0.94
CA PRO A 71 9.75 -5.40 -1.29
C PRO A 71 9.18 -6.29 -2.40
N ILE A 72 7.87 -6.21 -2.66
CA ILE A 72 7.16 -6.95 -3.71
C ILE A 72 6.77 -6.09 -4.90
N GLY A 73 7.20 -4.82 -4.93
CA GLY A 73 6.84 -3.86 -5.95
C GLY A 73 5.41 -3.36 -5.82
N ASN A 74 5.09 -2.31 -6.57
CA ASN A 74 3.81 -1.61 -6.52
C ASN A 74 3.32 -1.26 -7.93
N SER A 75 2.01 -1.13 -8.14
CA SER A 75 1.44 -0.62 -9.38
C SER A 75 0.11 0.08 -9.17
N ARG A 76 -0.31 0.83 -10.19
CA ARG A 76 -1.63 1.50 -10.23
C ARG A 76 -2.63 0.76 -11.13
N VAL A 77 -2.45 -0.53 -11.34
CA VAL A 77 -3.39 -1.35 -12.09
C VAL A 77 -4.72 -1.41 -11.35
N LYS A 78 -5.81 -1.15 -12.07
CA LYS A 78 -7.18 -1.21 -11.55
C LYS A 78 -7.92 -2.35 -12.23
N LEU A 79 -8.47 -3.28 -11.44
CA LEU A 79 -9.30 -4.38 -11.96
C LEU A 79 -10.58 -3.89 -12.65
N THR A 80 -11.02 -2.68 -12.33
CA THR A 80 -12.18 -2.01 -12.94
C THR A 80 -11.91 -1.37 -14.30
N ASN A 81 -10.63 -1.18 -14.66
CA ASN A 81 -10.24 -0.61 -15.94
C ASN A 81 -9.90 -1.72 -16.94
N VAL A 82 -10.95 -2.38 -17.44
CA VAL A 82 -10.84 -3.50 -18.39
C VAL A 82 -10.00 -3.13 -19.62
N LYS A 83 -10.24 -1.95 -20.19
CA LYS A 83 -9.54 -1.48 -21.39
C LYS A 83 -8.03 -1.40 -21.15
N ASP A 84 -7.58 -0.76 -20.09
CA ASP A 84 -6.14 -0.66 -19.75
C ASP A 84 -5.53 -2.05 -19.48
N CYS A 85 -6.27 -2.95 -18.83
CA CYS A 85 -5.80 -4.32 -18.59
C CYS A 85 -5.62 -5.12 -19.87
N VAL A 86 -6.51 -4.95 -20.86
CA VAL A 86 -6.39 -5.59 -22.18
C VAL A 86 -5.24 -4.98 -22.99
N GLU A 87 -5.19 -3.64 -23.09
CA GLU A 87 -4.13 -2.93 -23.84
C GLU A 87 -2.72 -3.27 -23.34
N ARG A 88 -2.58 -3.50 -22.04
CA ARG A 88 -1.30 -3.90 -21.42
C ARG A 88 -1.04 -5.41 -21.41
N GLY A 89 -1.97 -6.19 -21.93
CA GLY A 89 -1.85 -7.66 -22.00
C GLY A 89 -1.91 -8.34 -20.62
N TYR A 90 -2.59 -7.76 -19.64
CA TYR A 90 -2.80 -8.38 -18.32
C TYR A 90 -3.96 -9.36 -18.34
N VAL A 91 -4.95 -9.13 -19.21
CA VAL A 91 -6.07 -10.03 -19.51
C VAL A 91 -6.30 -10.04 -21.01
N LYS A 92 -7.00 -11.07 -21.52
CA LYS A 92 -7.38 -11.15 -22.93
C LYS A 92 -8.61 -10.31 -23.22
N GLU A 93 -8.82 -10.01 -24.50
CA GLU A 93 -10.04 -9.35 -24.94
C GLU A 93 -11.29 -10.17 -24.56
N GLY A 94 -12.26 -9.50 -23.95
CA GLY A 94 -13.49 -10.14 -23.46
C GLY A 94 -13.38 -10.78 -22.06
N GLU A 95 -12.19 -10.80 -21.44
CA GLU A 95 -12.05 -11.26 -20.06
C GLU A 95 -12.31 -10.13 -19.06
N ASP A 96 -12.95 -10.48 -17.94
CA ASP A 96 -13.13 -9.59 -16.80
C ASP A 96 -11.92 -9.70 -15.86
N PRO A 97 -11.12 -8.62 -15.64
CA PRO A 97 -9.98 -8.66 -14.75
C PRO A 97 -10.32 -9.09 -13.31
N LEU A 98 -11.51 -8.76 -12.83
CA LEU A 98 -11.96 -9.17 -11.50
C LEU A 98 -12.10 -10.69 -11.40
N LYS A 99 -12.70 -11.30 -12.43
CA LYS A 99 -12.81 -12.76 -12.55
C LYS A 99 -11.45 -13.42 -12.65
N VAL A 100 -10.55 -12.90 -13.51
CA VAL A 100 -9.19 -13.42 -13.68
C VAL A 100 -8.41 -13.37 -12.34
N ALA A 101 -8.51 -12.26 -11.62
CA ALA A 101 -7.90 -12.14 -10.30
C ALA A 101 -8.46 -13.15 -9.29
N ALA A 102 -9.78 -13.34 -9.27
CA ALA A 102 -10.43 -14.32 -8.40
C ALA A 102 -10.02 -15.77 -8.73
N GLU A 103 -9.97 -16.12 -10.01
CA GLU A 103 -9.54 -17.44 -10.46
C GLU A 103 -8.07 -17.70 -10.10
N GLN A 104 -7.21 -16.68 -10.19
CA GLN A 104 -5.81 -16.80 -9.79
C GLN A 104 -5.68 -17.05 -8.29
N LEU A 105 -6.43 -16.34 -7.45
CA LEU A 105 -6.45 -16.59 -6.00
C LEU A 105 -6.88 -18.02 -5.66
N LYS A 106 -7.91 -18.52 -6.34
CA LYS A 106 -8.36 -19.91 -6.21
C LYS A 106 -7.26 -20.90 -6.61
N LYS A 107 -6.63 -20.68 -7.77
CA LYS A 107 -5.55 -21.49 -8.30
C LYS A 107 -4.35 -21.57 -7.33
N ASP A 108 -4.03 -20.46 -6.71
CA ASP A 108 -2.93 -20.34 -5.75
C ASP A 108 -3.31 -20.89 -4.36
N ASN A 109 -4.58 -21.24 -4.13
CA ASN A 109 -5.15 -21.68 -2.85
C ASN A 109 -4.89 -20.66 -1.72
N VAL A 110 -5.20 -19.40 -1.99
CA VAL A 110 -5.04 -18.33 -1.00
C VAL A 110 -6.23 -18.33 -0.04
N ASP A 111 -5.95 -18.32 1.26
CA ASP A 111 -6.96 -18.27 2.32
C ASP A 111 -7.22 -16.84 2.80
N ILE A 112 -6.16 -16.02 2.83
CA ILE A 112 -6.25 -14.60 3.25
C ILE A 112 -5.46 -13.73 2.26
N LEU A 113 -6.09 -12.67 1.77
CA LEU A 113 -5.44 -11.65 0.94
C LEU A 113 -5.38 -10.31 1.68
N HIS A 114 -4.19 -9.80 1.93
CA HIS A 114 -3.98 -8.43 2.39
C HIS A 114 -3.67 -7.52 1.20
N THR A 115 -4.45 -6.45 1.07
CA THR A 115 -4.22 -5.39 0.08
C THR A 115 -3.79 -4.11 0.79
N ILE A 116 -2.61 -3.60 0.45
CA ILE A 116 -2.05 -2.38 1.05
C ILE A 116 -2.09 -1.27 0.01
N GLY A 117 -2.99 -0.30 0.19
CA GLY A 117 -3.15 0.76 -0.81
C GLY A 117 -4.21 1.80 -0.48
N GLY A 118 -4.39 2.76 -1.38
CA GLY A 118 -5.36 3.84 -1.26
C GLY A 118 -6.80 3.41 -1.58
N ASP A 119 -7.69 4.39 -1.78
CA ASP A 119 -9.13 4.18 -1.98
C ASP A 119 -9.45 3.22 -3.13
N ASP A 120 -8.86 3.45 -4.29
CA ASP A 120 -9.06 2.57 -5.45
C ASP A 120 -8.67 1.12 -5.13
N THR A 121 -7.56 0.92 -4.40
CA THR A 121 -7.06 -0.41 -4.02
C THR A 121 -8.04 -1.11 -3.09
N ASN A 122 -8.54 -0.41 -2.08
CA ASN A 122 -9.47 -0.95 -1.11
C ASN A 122 -10.87 -1.15 -1.72
N THR A 123 -11.31 -0.29 -2.63
CA THR A 123 -12.54 -0.49 -3.40
C THR A 123 -12.48 -1.77 -4.24
N MET A 124 -11.37 -1.99 -4.95
CA MET A 124 -11.16 -3.24 -5.71
C MET A 124 -11.08 -4.47 -4.79
N ALA A 125 -10.46 -4.34 -3.62
CA ALA A 125 -10.41 -5.40 -2.62
C ALA A 125 -11.82 -5.79 -2.15
N ALA A 126 -12.69 -4.82 -1.89
CA ALA A 126 -14.09 -5.06 -1.52
C ALA A 126 -14.88 -5.72 -2.64
N GLN A 127 -14.71 -5.26 -3.89
CA GLN A 127 -15.37 -5.87 -5.06
C GLN A 127 -14.91 -7.32 -5.27
N LEU A 128 -13.61 -7.57 -5.12
CA LEU A 128 -13.03 -8.91 -5.23
C LEU A 128 -13.55 -9.84 -4.13
N SER A 129 -13.65 -9.34 -2.89
CA SER A 129 -14.25 -10.08 -1.77
C SER A 129 -15.69 -10.47 -2.04
N ASN A 130 -16.52 -9.53 -2.52
CA ASN A 130 -17.90 -9.79 -2.87
C ASN A 130 -18.02 -10.82 -3.99
N TYR A 131 -17.24 -10.66 -5.06
CA TYR A 131 -17.22 -11.60 -6.18
C TYR A 131 -16.86 -13.02 -5.72
N LEU A 132 -15.84 -13.16 -4.88
CA LEU A 132 -15.40 -14.46 -4.35
C LEU A 132 -16.51 -15.10 -3.50
N LYS A 133 -17.15 -14.33 -2.63
CA LYS A 133 -18.26 -14.78 -1.81
C LYS A 133 -19.46 -15.26 -2.63
N GLU A 134 -19.83 -14.51 -3.68
CA GLU A 134 -20.90 -14.87 -4.60
C GLU A 134 -20.59 -16.16 -5.41
N ASN A 135 -19.30 -16.45 -5.59
CA ASN A 135 -18.82 -17.65 -6.27
C ASN A 135 -18.37 -18.77 -5.32
N ASN A 136 -18.86 -18.77 -4.08
CA ASN A 136 -18.63 -19.78 -3.06
C ASN A 136 -17.15 -20.08 -2.80
N TYR A 137 -16.31 -19.06 -2.82
CA TYR A 137 -14.91 -19.17 -2.42
C TYR A 137 -14.72 -18.43 -1.08
N ASP A 138 -14.42 -19.20 -0.05
CA ASP A 138 -14.21 -18.67 1.30
C ASP A 138 -12.77 -18.13 1.45
N LEU A 139 -12.60 -16.89 0.99
CA LEU A 139 -11.37 -16.14 1.11
C LEU A 139 -11.62 -14.86 1.92
N THR A 140 -10.79 -14.63 2.91
CA THR A 140 -10.81 -13.36 3.65
C THR A 140 -9.95 -12.32 2.94
N VAL A 141 -10.56 -11.19 2.57
CA VAL A 141 -9.82 -10.03 2.03
C VAL A 141 -9.75 -8.95 3.09
N VAL A 142 -8.54 -8.49 3.40
CA VAL A 142 -8.28 -7.44 4.39
C VAL A 142 -7.59 -6.26 3.69
N GLY A 143 -8.28 -5.12 3.60
CA GLY A 143 -7.74 -3.88 3.06
C GLY A 143 -7.02 -3.08 4.15
N LEU A 144 -5.77 -2.70 3.89
CA LEU A 144 -5.00 -1.79 4.73
C LEU A 144 -4.91 -0.43 4.03
N PRO A 145 -5.59 0.59 4.55
CA PRO A 145 -5.62 1.91 3.93
C PRO A 145 -4.27 2.61 4.05
N LYS A 146 -3.64 2.86 2.92
CA LYS A 146 -2.36 3.52 2.77
C LYS A 146 -2.52 4.74 1.87
N THR A 147 -2.47 5.92 2.46
CA THR A 147 -2.43 7.21 1.77
C THR A 147 -1.76 8.24 2.67
N VAL A 148 -1.05 9.20 2.07
CA VAL A 148 -0.48 10.33 2.80
C VAL A 148 -1.51 11.45 3.04
N ASP A 149 -2.63 11.41 2.32
CA ASP A 149 -3.68 12.44 2.38
C ASP A 149 -4.50 12.35 3.67
N ASN A 150 -4.52 11.18 4.31
CA ASN A 150 -5.27 10.86 5.55
C ASN A 150 -6.76 11.19 5.47
N ASP A 151 -7.38 10.92 4.32
CA ASP A 151 -8.75 11.32 3.98
C ASP A 151 -9.74 10.14 3.86
N VAL A 152 -9.40 8.98 4.43
CA VAL A 152 -10.24 7.78 4.40
C VAL A 152 -11.17 7.72 5.61
N TYR A 153 -12.40 8.19 5.44
CA TYR A 153 -13.42 8.12 6.51
C TYR A 153 -13.88 6.67 6.75
N PRO A 154 -14.11 6.21 7.99
CA PRO A 154 -13.99 6.91 9.28
C PRO A 154 -12.64 6.74 10.00
N LEU A 155 -11.57 6.44 9.30
CA LEU A 155 -10.27 6.17 9.91
C LEU A 155 -9.66 7.45 10.45
N VAL A 156 -9.11 7.36 11.65
CA VAL A 156 -8.39 8.47 12.29
C VAL A 156 -7.04 8.68 11.61
N GLN A 157 -6.40 7.59 11.19
CA GLN A 157 -5.07 7.62 10.60
C GLN A 157 -4.92 6.52 9.54
N THR A 158 -4.38 6.92 8.38
CA THR A 158 -3.97 6.02 7.31
C THR A 158 -2.47 5.74 7.38
N LEU A 159 -2.07 4.59 6.85
CA LEU A 159 -0.67 4.18 6.79
C LEU A 159 0.14 5.15 5.92
N GLY A 160 1.22 5.69 6.48
CA GLY A 160 2.15 6.59 5.79
C GLY A 160 1.87 8.08 5.97
N ALA A 161 0.69 8.49 6.46
CA ALA A 161 0.35 9.90 6.65
C ALA A 161 1.25 10.58 7.69
N TRP A 162 1.49 9.91 8.81
CA TRP A 162 2.32 10.45 9.89
C TRP A 162 3.78 10.59 9.46
N THR A 163 4.38 9.53 8.92
CA THR A 163 5.76 9.57 8.42
C THR A 163 5.94 10.64 7.33
N ALA A 164 4.93 10.82 6.47
CA ALA A 164 4.97 11.86 5.45
C ALA A 164 4.97 13.28 6.05
N ALA A 165 4.22 13.51 7.12
CA ALA A 165 4.19 14.80 7.82
C ALA A 165 5.53 15.09 8.51
N GLU A 166 6.09 14.11 9.22
CA GLU A 166 7.39 14.20 9.89
C GLU A 166 8.53 14.48 8.89
N GLN A 167 8.61 13.71 7.81
CA GLN A 167 9.60 13.93 6.76
C GLN A 167 9.39 15.25 6.03
N GLY A 168 8.14 15.67 5.85
CA GLY A 168 7.79 16.97 5.32
C GLY A 168 8.30 18.13 6.18
N ALA A 169 8.20 18.01 7.50
CA ALA A 169 8.70 18.99 8.45
C ALA A 169 10.23 19.11 8.38
N ILE A 170 10.94 17.97 8.39
CA ILE A 170 12.41 17.94 8.27
C ILE A 170 12.85 18.59 6.95
N PHE A 171 12.17 18.29 5.85
CA PHE A 171 12.48 18.88 4.54
C PHE A 171 12.22 20.39 4.54
N PHE A 172 11.12 20.83 5.15
CA PHE A 172 10.78 22.25 5.27
C PHE A 172 11.79 23.01 6.13
N GLU A 173 12.28 22.43 7.22
CA GLU A 173 13.34 23.01 8.06
C GLU A 173 14.60 23.32 7.25
N ASN A 174 15.03 22.41 6.36
CA ASN A 174 16.19 22.68 5.50
C ASN A 174 15.97 23.89 4.59
N ILE A 175 14.74 24.07 4.06
CA ILE A 175 14.37 25.23 3.23
C ILE A 175 14.39 26.51 4.05
N VAL A 176 13.87 26.49 5.28
CA VAL A 176 13.87 27.64 6.19
C VAL A 176 15.30 28.03 6.54
N ASN A 177 16.19 27.07 6.80
CA ASN A 177 17.59 27.31 7.09
C ASN A 177 18.29 28.02 5.90
N GLU A 178 17.97 27.69 4.66
CA GLU A 178 18.45 28.39 3.48
C GLU A 178 17.93 29.84 3.45
N ASN A 179 16.64 30.05 3.78
CA ASN A 179 16.02 31.39 3.80
C ASN A 179 16.67 32.32 4.85
N THR A 180 17.18 31.79 5.95
CA THR A 180 17.88 32.62 6.96
C THR A 180 19.17 33.25 6.42
N THR A 181 19.75 32.65 5.40
CA THR A 181 20.97 33.15 4.73
C THR A 181 20.66 34.31 3.78
N SER A 182 19.44 34.37 3.22
CA SER A 182 19.01 35.43 2.28
C SER A 182 17.70 36.03 2.73
N THR A 183 17.74 37.23 3.32
CA THR A 183 16.64 37.91 4.03
C THR A 183 15.51 38.48 3.14
N ARG A 184 15.51 38.24 1.84
CA ARG A 184 14.50 38.78 0.89
C ARG A 184 13.81 37.72 0.09
N GLN A 185 13.54 36.58 0.69
CA GLN A 185 12.87 35.47 0.01
C GLN A 185 11.48 35.26 0.61
N LEU A 186 10.51 34.96 -0.26
CA LEU A 186 9.25 34.34 0.11
C LEU A 186 9.30 32.89 -0.36
N ILE A 187 9.15 31.97 0.57
CA ILE A 187 9.12 30.53 0.27
C ILE A 187 7.67 30.05 0.32
N ILE A 188 7.23 29.41 -0.75
CA ILE A 188 5.97 28.71 -0.83
C ILE A 188 6.29 27.23 -0.98
N HIS A 189 5.96 26.42 0.04
CA HIS A 189 6.19 25.00 0.05
C HIS A 189 4.89 24.25 -0.24
N GLU A 190 4.82 23.62 -1.42
CA GLU A 190 3.67 22.82 -1.81
C GLU A 190 3.78 21.42 -1.24
N VAL A 191 2.71 20.94 -0.60
CA VAL A 191 2.62 19.62 0.00
C VAL A 191 1.48 18.84 -0.68
N MET A 192 1.66 17.53 -0.85
CA MET A 192 0.60 16.65 -1.37
C MET A 192 -0.64 16.67 -0.48
N GLY A 193 -1.77 16.17 -0.99
CA GLY A 193 -3.02 16.09 -0.21
C GLY A 193 -4.28 16.22 -1.06
N ARG A 194 -4.16 16.55 -2.35
CA ARG A 194 -5.30 16.82 -3.25
C ARG A 194 -6.25 17.86 -2.64
N ASN A 195 -7.46 17.45 -2.26
CA ASN A 195 -8.47 18.30 -1.66
C ASN A 195 -8.44 18.29 -0.11
N CYS A 196 -7.52 17.49 0.48
CA CYS A 196 -7.34 17.39 1.91
C CYS A 196 -6.11 18.19 2.36
N GLY A 197 -6.32 19.15 3.27
CA GLY A 197 -5.26 19.97 3.84
C GLY A 197 -4.52 19.31 5.02
N TYR A 198 -4.84 18.06 5.38
CA TYR A 198 -4.29 17.38 6.55
C TYR A 198 -2.76 17.36 6.54
N LEU A 199 -2.15 16.86 5.46
CA LEU A 199 -0.70 16.70 5.39
C LEU A 199 0.03 18.05 5.49
N THR A 200 -0.50 19.10 4.85
CA THR A 200 0.05 20.46 4.95
C THR A 200 -0.02 20.99 6.37
N ALA A 201 -1.18 20.87 7.02
CA ALA A 201 -1.39 21.32 8.38
C ALA A 201 -0.52 20.55 9.39
N GLN A 202 -0.44 19.23 9.22
CA GLN A 202 0.35 18.38 10.11
C GLN A 202 1.86 18.62 9.92
N THR A 203 2.34 18.78 8.69
CA THR A 203 3.73 19.16 8.39
C THR A 203 4.09 20.49 9.07
N ALA A 204 3.20 21.49 9.01
CA ALA A 204 3.43 22.76 9.67
C ALA A 204 3.45 22.64 11.21
N LEU A 205 2.58 21.80 11.77
CA LEU A 205 2.53 21.55 13.20
C LEU A 205 3.80 20.85 13.69
N GLU A 206 4.23 19.79 12.99
CA GLU A 206 5.46 19.06 13.34
C GLU A 206 6.69 19.97 13.26
N TYR A 207 6.78 20.81 12.22
CA TYR A 207 7.85 21.80 12.11
C TYR A 207 7.83 22.78 13.29
N ASN A 208 6.67 23.32 13.65
CA ASN A 208 6.55 24.25 14.78
C ASN A 208 6.96 23.59 16.12
N ASN A 209 6.61 22.33 16.32
CA ASN A 209 6.96 21.58 17.51
C ASN A 209 8.48 21.26 17.59
N SER A 210 9.15 21.09 16.43
CA SER A 210 10.59 20.84 16.40
C SER A 210 11.44 22.08 16.63
N CYS A 211 10.86 23.27 16.45
CA CYS A 211 11.55 24.56 16.66
C CYS A 211 11.44 25.11 18.11
N LEU A 212 10.61 24.50 18.95
CA LEU A 212 10.39 24.87 20.35
C LEU A 212 11.12 23.93 21.30
#